data_18ebd9c0fd8545c4cdda8c17845eb9e1
#
_entry.id   18ebd9c0fd8545c4cdda8c17845eb9e1
#
_cell.length_a   1.000
_cell.length_b   1.000
_cell.length_c   1.000
_cell.angle_alpha   90.00
_cell.angle_beta   90.00
_cell.angle_gamma   90.00
#
_symmetry.space_group_name_H-M   'P 1'
#
loop_
_entity.id
_entity.type
_entity.pdbx_description
1 polymer ?
#
loop_
_entity_poly.entity_id
_entity_poly.type
_entity_poly.pdbx_seq_one_letter_code
_entity_poly.pdbx_strand_id
1 'polypeptide(L)'
;MKKLVYNVALALCAMVTINSCSLDEYNPMEVTGEETLATFDGWYGMQTQCYNPIYSQLYTVTDFLSVAEAGTDTWLTANNNDNSKELFYYESLTPSKDKAWDKLFMQAYTALGICNTVINRAESVEGNADDIRVLTAEARCLRGFYHLILTTYFGPITLCMNEAGNNI
;
A
#
# COMPACT_ATOMS: atom_id res chain seq x y z
N MET A 1 -52.65 32.59 7.76
CA MET A 1 -52.63 31.68 6.60
C MET A 1 -51.27 31.66 5.86
N LYS A 2 -50.69 32.78 5.47
CA LYS A 2 -49.39 32.81 4.71
C LYS A 2 -48.23 32.18 5.45
N LYS A 3 -48.08 32.37 6.79
CA LYS A 3 -47.02 31.77 7.58
C LYS A 3 -47.16 30.24 7.73
N LEU A 4 -48.38 29.72 7.78
CA LEU A 4 -48.63 28.29 7.86
C LEU A 4 -48.24 27.58 6.56
N VAL A 5 -48.57 28.20 5.40
CA VAL A 5 -48.25 27.67 4.09
C VAL A 5 -46.71 27.66 3.90
N TYR A 6 -46.00 28.73 4.38
CA TYR A 6 -44.55 28.78 4.31
C TYR A 6 -43.84 27.69 5.14
N ASN A 7 -44.33 27.45 6.36
CA ASN A 7 -43.81 26.43 7.24
C ASN A 7 -44.07 24.99 6.71
N VAL A 8 -45.24 24.75 6.10
CA VAL A 8 -45.55 23.47 5.45
C VAL A 8 -44.71 23.25 4.21
N ALA A 9 -44.47 24.30 3.38
CA ALA A 9 -43.60 24.21 2.23
C ALA A 9 -42.13 23.92 2.64
N LEU A 10 -41.65 24.61 3.70
CA LEU A 10 -40.29 24.36 4.24
C LEU A 10 -40.12 22.93 4.79
N ALA A 11 -41.15 22.40 5.48
CA ALA A 11 -41.15 21.03 6.00
C ALA A 11 -41.15 20.00 4.85
N LEU A 12 -41.90 20.23 3.77
CA LEU A 12 -41.93 19.37 2.60
C LEU A 12 -40.55 19.38 1.86
N CYS A 13 -39.92 20.55 1.69
CA CYS A 13 -38.59 20.63 1.13
C CYS A 13 -37.56 19.89 1.99
N ALA A 14 -37.63 19.98 3.31
CA ALA A 14 -36.71 19.27 4.20
C ALA A 14 -36.87 17.73 4.12
N MET A 15 -38.09 17.21 3.90
CA MET A 15 -38.34 15.77 3.74
C MET A 15 -37.80 15.21 2.42
N VAL A 16 -37.69 16.00 1.37
CA VAL A 16 -37.15 15.57 0.07
C VAL A 16 -35.61 15.46 0.08
N THR A 17 -34.96 16.19 0.97
CA THR A 17 -33.48 16.15 1.07
C THR A 17 -32.93 15.00 1.87
N ILE A 18 -33.77 14.25 2.61
CA ILE A 18 -33.33 13.12 3.46
C ILE A 18 -33.18 11.80 2.66
N ASN A 19 -33.72 11.73 1.43
CA ASN A 19 -33.58 10.55 0.56
C ASN A 19 -32.37 10.64 -0.39
N SER A 20 -31.38 11.49 -0.09
CA SER A 20 -30.19 11.64 -0.91
C SER A 20 -29.19 10.54 -0.56
N CYS A 21 -28.95 9.68 -1.53
CA CYS A 21 -27.87 8.73 -1.67
C CYS A 21 -27.97 7.47 -0.80
N SER A 22 -28.61 6.45 -1.32
CA SER A 22 -28.04 5.11 -1.17
C SER A 22 -26.74 5.13 -1.99
N LEU A 23 -25.60 5.11 -1.30
CA LEU A 23 -24.29 4.82 -1.91
C LEU A 23 -24.21 3.32 -2.17
N ASP A 24 -25.17 2.78 -2.91
CA ASP A 24 -25.05 1.43 -3.43
C ASP A 24 -23.96 1.49 -4.50
N GLU A 25 -22.80 0.98 -4.18
CA GLU A 25 -21.68 0.89 -5.08
C GLU A 25 -22.09 -0.02 -6.25
N TYR A 26 -22.35 0.61 -7.41
CA TYR A 26 -22.64 -0.14 -8.62
C TYR A 26 -21.34 -0.71 -9.16
N ASN A 27 -21.06 -1.97 -8.85
CA ASN A 27 -19.98 -2.73 -9.45
C ASN A 27 -20.52 -3.46 -10.70
N PRO A 28 -20.24 -2.97 -11.93
CA PRO A 28 -20.75 -3.60 -13.15
C PRO A 28 -20.23 -5.01 -13.39
N MET A 29 -19.23 -5.44 -12.65
CA MET A 29 -18.65 -6.80 -12.73
C MET A 29 -19.21 -7.73 -11.65
N GLU A 30 -20.01 -7.23 -10.72
CA GLU A 30 -20.59 -7.96 -9.57
C GLU A 30 -19.57 -8.68 -8.66
N VAL A 31 -18.28 -8.43 -8.85
CA VAL A 31 -17.20 -9.06 -8.07
C VAL A 31 -16.56 -8.02 -7.17
N THR A 32 -16.65 -8.23 -5.87
CA THR A 32 -15.99 -7.38 -4.87
C THR A 32 -14.53 -7.83 -4.65
N GLY A 33 -13.70 -6.93 -4.14
CA GLY A 33 -12.33 -7.30 -3.75
C GLY A 33 -12.29 -8.40 -2.70
N GLU A 34 -13.30 -8.43 -1.80
CA GLU A 34 -13.47 -9.46 -0.78
C GLU A 34 -13.73 -10.83 -1.40
N GLU A 35 -14.69 -10.92 -2.35
CA GLU A 35 -15.02 -12.16 -3.05
C GLU A 35 -13.86 -12.67 -3.89
N THR A 36 -13.13 -11.77 -4.54
CA THR A 36 -11.93 -12.13 -5.31
C THR A 36 -10.86 -12.76 -4.41
N LEU A 37 -10.60 -12.15 -3.26
CA LEU A 37 -9.58 -12.63 -2.31
C LEU A 37 -10.00 -13.88 -1.52
N ALA A 38 -11.28 -14.24 -1.53
CA ALA A 38 -11.77 -15.50 -0.97
C ALA A 38 -11.48 -16.70 -1.88
N THR A 39 -11.24 -16.48 -3.17
CA THR A 39 -10.84 -17.53 -4.11
C THR A 39 -9.33 -17.79 -4.07
N PHE A 40 -8.90 -19.03 -4.33
CA PHE A 40 -7.48 -19.36 -4.39
C PHE A 40 -6.73 -18.53 -5.44
N ASP A 41 -7.29 -18.37 -6.63
CA ASP A 41 -6.66 -17.64 -7.73
C ASP A 41 -6.48 -16.15 -7.41
N GLY A 42 -7.48 -15.52 -6.83
CA GLY A 42 -7.40 -14.12 -6.41
C GLY A 42 -6.41 -13.91 -5.26
N TRP A 43 -6.43 -14.79 -4.28
CA TRP A 43 -5.48 -14.78 -3.16
C TRP A 43 -4.04 -15.06 -3.64
N TYR A 44 -3.85 -16.02 -4.55
CA TYR A 44 -2.55 -16.31 -5.17
C TYR A 44 -2.03 -15.14 -6.00
N GLY A 45 -2.92 -14.46 -6.72
CA GLY A 45 -2.59 -13.21 -7.40
C GLY A 45 -2.07 -12.14 -6.43
N MET A 46 -2.69 -11.99 -5.25
CA MET A 46 -2.23 -11.09 -4.20
C MET A 46 -0.89 -11.55 -3.60
N GLN A 47 -0.69 -12.86 -3.39
CA GLN A 47 0.56 -13.41 -2.92
C GLN A 47 1.71 -13.11 -3.88
N THR A 48 1.48 -13.23 -5.19
CA THR A 48 2.45 -12.85 -6.21
C THR A 48 2.83 -11.38 -6.14
N GLN A 49 1.90 -10.50 -5.77
CA GLN A 49 2.15 -9.08 -5.57
C GLN A 49 3.09 -8.79 -4.39
N CYS A 50 3.28 -9.73 -3.44
CA CYS A 50 4.28 -9.57 -2.39
C CYS A 50 5.70 -9.43 -2.95
N TYR A 51 5.99 -9.96 -4.12
CA TYR A 51 7.29 -9.86 -4.80
C TYR A 51 7.43 -8.58 -5.65
N ASN A 52 6.31 -7.97 -6.06
CA ASN A 52 6.33 -6.83 -6.97
C ASN A 52 7.20 -5.66 -6.48
N PRO A 53 7.19 -5.24 -5.22
CA PRO A 53 8.05 -4.15 -4.75
C PRO A 53 9.55 -4.45 -4.88
N ILE A 54 9.96 -5.72 -4.76
CA ILE A 54 11.36 -6.12 -4.99
C ILE A 54 11.73 -5.84 -6.45
N TYR A 55 10.91 -6.32 -7.37
CA TYR A 55 11.19 -6.22 -8.80
C TYR A 55 11.03 -4.79 -9.33
N SER A 56 9.94 -4.09 -8.96
CA SER A 56 9.58 -2.81 -9.56
C SER A 56 10.20 -1.59 -8.88
N GLN A 57 10.64 -1.72 -7.63
CA GLN A 57 11.03 -0.58 -6.80
C GLN A 57 12.40 -0.75 -6.13
N LEU A 58 12.63 -1.86 -5.42
CA LEU A 58 13.83 -2.01 -4.60
C LEU A 58 15.11 -2.22 -5.42
N TYR A 59 15.03 -2.88 -6.56
CA TYR A 59 16.19 -3.15 -7.40
C TYR A 59 16.21 -2.33 -8.70
N THR A 60 15.49 -1.21 -8.72
CA THR A 60 15.60 -0.24 -9.81
C THR A 60 16.71 0.76 -9.55
N VAL A 61 17.34 1.20 -10.62
CA VAL A 61 18.47 2.15 -10.58
C VAL A 61 18.07 3.51 -10.00
N THR A 62 16.79 3.87 -10.12
CA THR A 62 16.30 5.20 -9.74
C THR A 62 15.81 5.31 -8.29
N ASP A 63 15.68 4.20 -7.57
CA ASP A 63 15.10 4.18 -6.24
C ASP A 63 16.07 3.58 -5.20
N PHE A 64 15.90 2.32 -4.80
CA PHE A 64 16.69 1.74 -3.71
C PHE A 64 18.20 1.65 -3.98
N LEU A 65 18.60 1.28 -5.21
CA LEU A 65 20.03 1.21 -5.55
C LEU A 65 20.68 2.59 -5.47
N SER A 66 19.96 3.65 -5.86
CA SER A 66 20.44 5.02 -5.68
C SER A 66 20.65 5.37 -4.20
N VAL A 67 19.73 4.97 -3.34
CA VAL A 67 19.85 5.19 -1.88
C VAL A 67 21.02 4.42 -1.29
N ALA A 68 21.24 3.18 -1.75
CA ALA A 68 22.29 2.31 -1.24
C ALA A 68 23.71 2.72 -1.72
N GLU A 69 23.81 3.19 -2.95
CA GLU A 69 25.10 3.38 -3.65
C GLU A 69 25.46 4.85 -3.92
N ALA A 70 24.48 5.77 -3.92
CA ALA A 70 24.77 7.18 -4.15
C ALA A 70 25.68 7.74 -3.06
N GLY A 71 26.69 8.49 -3.47
CA GLY A 71 27.71 9.04 -2.57
C GLY A 71 28.86 8.09 -2.24
N THR A 72 28.86 6.88 -2.82
CA THR A 72 30.03 5.99 -2.77
C THR A 72 31.01 6.30 -3.92
N ASP A 73 32.20 5.73 -3.87
CA ASP A 73 33.21 5.85 -4.92
C ASP A 73 32.90 5.04 -6.19
N THR A 74 31.91 4.16 -6.12
CA THR A 74 31.49 3.27 -7.21
C THR A 74 30.32 3.81 -8.03
N TRP A 75 29.61 4.82 -7.53
CA TRP A 75 28.40 5.34 -8.16
C TRP A 75 28.50 6.82 -8.50
N LEU A 76 28.46 7.14 -9.80
CA LEU A 76 28.47 8.50 -10.32
C LEU A 76 27.11 8.85 -10.93
N THR A 77 26.50 9.94 -10.49
CA THR A 77 25.33 10.49 -11.18
C THR A 77 25.77 11.29 -12.40
N ALA A 78 25.26 10.89 -13.57
CA ALA A 78 25.57 11.54 -14.83
C ALA A 78 24.55 12.62 -15.22
N ASN A 79 23.42 12.72 -14.51
CA ASN A 79 22.30 13.58 -14.89
C ASN A 79 21.90 14.50 -13.74
N ASN A 80 21.81 15.80 -14.04
CA ASN A 80 21.35 16.82 -13.10
C ASN A 80 19.89 16.67 -12.64
N ASN A 81 19.10 15.79 -13.26
CA ASN A 81 17.72 15.50 -12.92
C ASN A 81 17.57 14.17 -12.14
N ASP A 82 18.67 13.56 -11.72
CA ASP A 82 18.65 12.36 -10.89
C ASP A 82 18.09 12.70 -9.51
N ASN A 83 17.18 11.85 -9.03
CA ASN A 83 16.59 11.99 -7.70
C ASN A 83 17.59 11.75 -6.56
N SER A 84 18.75 11.17 -6.87
CA SER A 84 19.85 10.89 -5.93
C SER A 84 20.99 11.89 -5.97
N LYS A 85 20.83 12.99 -6.70
CA LYS A 85 21.87 14.02 -6.84
C LYS A 85 22.33 14.58 -5.50
N GLU A 86 21.41 14.88 -4.62
CA GLU A 86 21.68 15.41 -3.30
C GLU A 86 22.45 14.40 -2.43
N LEU A 87 22.16 13.10 -2.57
CA LEU A 87 22.90 12.03 -1.90
C LEU A 87 24.33 11.92 -2.44
N PHE A 88 24.50 12.06 -3.75
CA PHE A 88 25.80 11.94 -4.39
C PHE A 88 26.76 13.10 -4.03
N TYR A 89 26.26 14.34 -4.07
CA TYR A 89 27.08 15.52 -3.80
C TYR A 89 27.12 15.91 -2.31
N TYR A 90 26.32 15.27 -1.46
CA TYR A 90 26.13 15.65 -0.06
C TYR A 90 25.73 17.12 0.13
N GLU A 91 25.07 17.70 -0.86
CA GLU A 91 24.65 19.09 -0.89
C GLU A 91 23.13 19.17 -0.79
N SER A 92 22.65 20.18 -0.06
CA SER A 92 21.21 20.47 0.03
C SER A 92 20.32 19.30 0.50
N LEU A 93 20.89 18.35 1.24
CA LEU A 93 20.12 17.26 1.87
C LEU A 93 19.14 17.84 2.89
N THR A 94 17.87 17.80 2.54
CA THR A 94 16.78 18.21 3.43
C THR A 94 15.68 17.14 3.37
N PRO A 95 14.92 16.92 4.47
CA PRO A 95 13.85 15.92 4.48
C PRO A 95 12.79 16.09 3.36
N SER A 96 12.67 17.30 2.81
CA SER A 96 11.70 17.59 1.75
C SER A 96 12.22 17.42 0.32
N LYS A 97 13.53 17.20 0.13
CA LYS A 97 14.14 17.10 -1.21
C LYS A 97 14.44 15.69 -1.64
N ASP A 98 14.63 14.78 -0.70
CA ASP A 98 15.02 13.41 -1.01
C ASP A 98 13.80 12.52 -1.25
N LYS A 99 13.41 12.43 -2.51
CA LYS A 99 12.29 11.58 -2.94
C LYS A 99 12.63 10.09 -2.93
N ALA A 100 13.91 9.72 -2.95
CA ALA A 100 14.32 8.32 -2.98
C ALA A 100 14.05 7.65 -1.62
N TRP A 101 14.33 8.34 -0.50
CA TRP A 101 14.01 7.87 0.84
C TRP A 101 12.52 7.75 1.09
N ASP A 102 11.73 8.76 0.68
CA ASP A 102 10.27 8.72 0.78
C ASP A 102 9.69 7.53 0.02
N LYS A 103 10.17 7.30 -1.21
CA LYS A 103 9.73 6.16 -2.01
C LYS A 103 10.08 4.83 -1.36
N LEU A 104 11.32 4.66 -0.89
CA LEU A 104 11.74 3.43 -0.22
C LEU A 104 10.82 3.13 0.99
N PHE A 105 10.58 4.13 1.82
CA PHE A 105 9.71 4.01 2.99
C PHE A 105 8.29 3.60 2.61
N MET A 106 7.66 4.35 1.70
CA MET A 106 6.29 4.10 1.27
C MET A 106 6.14 2.74 0.59
N GLN A 107 7.07 2.35 -0.28
CA GLN A 107 7.01 1.08 -0.99
C GLN A 107 7.18 -0.11 -0.05
N ALA A 108 8.09 -0.02 0.91
CA ALA A 108 8.26 -1.09 1.88
C ALA A 108 7.02 -1.26 2.77
N TYR A 109 6.38 -0.17 3.22
CA TYR A 109 5.12 -0.27 3.97
C TYR A 109 3.94 -0.74 3.11
N THR A 110 3.87 -0.37 1.85
CA THR A 110 2.89 -0.92 0.89
C THR A 110 3.06 -2.43 0.76
N ALA A 111 4.30 -2.89 0.60
CA ALA A 111 4.62 -4.31 0.55
C ALA A 111 4.22 -5.06 1.83
N LEU A 112 4.46 -4.46 3.00
CA LEU A 112 4.01 -5.01 4.28
C LEU A 112 2.49 -5.15 4.35
N GLY A 113 1.74 -4.17 3.85
CA GLY A 113 0.29 -4.23 3.73
C GLY A 113 -0.17 -5.43 2.91
N ILE A 114 0.41 -5.62 1.72
CA ILE A 114 0.12 -6.76 0.83
C ILE A 114 0.43 -8.09 1.54
N CYS A 115 1.61 -8.22 2.14
CA CYS A 115 1.99 -9.43 2.88
C CYS A 115 1.02 -9.72 4.03
N ASN A 116 0.59 -8.70 4.78
CA ASN A 116 -0.35 -8.86 5.87
C ASN A 116 -1.72 -9.35 5.38
N THR A 117 -2.24 -8.78 4.27
CA THR A 117 -3.48 -9.24 3.65
C THR A 117 -3.40 -10.72 3.29
N VAL A 118 -2.33 -11.15 2.61
CA VAL A 118 -2.12 -12.55 2.24
C VAL A 118 -2.10 -13.47 3.47
N ILE A 119 -1.36 -13.09 4.51
CA ILE A 119 -1.20 -13.90 5.72
C ILE A 119 -2.50 -13.99 6.52
N ASN A 120 -3.21 -12.86 6.68
CA ASN A 120 -4.41 -12.82 7.50
C ASN A 120 -5.60 -13.53 6.83
N ARG A 121 -5.64 -13.56 5.49
CA ARG A 121 -6.74 -14.18 4.74
C ARG A 121 -6.49 -15.66 4.41
N ALA A 122 -5.29 -16.18 4.62
CA ALA A 122 -4.92 -17.55 4.26
C ALA A 122 -5.87 -18.64 4.83
N GLU A 123 -6.43 -18.41 6.03
CA GLU A 123 -7.34 -19.37 6.68
C GLU A 123 -8.76 -19.36 6.04
N SER A 124 -9.13 -18.32 5.32
CA SER A 124 -10.45 -18.19 4.67
C SER A 124 -10.45 -18.64 3.21
N VAL A 125 -9.28 -18.96 2.66
CA VAL A 125 -9.14 -19.36 1.24
C VAL A 125 -9.43 -20.83 1.05
N GLU A 126 -10.32 -21.14 0.12
CA GLU A 126 -10.60 -22.53 -0.28
C GLU A 126 -9.57 -23.00 -1.31
N GLY A 127 -8.82 -24.07 -0.98
CA GLY A 127 -7.79 -24.61 -1.86
C GLY A 127 -6.98 -25.74 -1.24
N ASN A 128 -5.88 -26.11 -1.90
CA ASN A 128 -4.96 -27.10 -1.36
C ASN A 128 -4.25 -26.55 -0.13
N ALA A 129 -4.40 -27.21 1.00
CA ALA A 129 -3.85 -26.75 2.29
C ALA A 129 -2.31 -26.66 2.29
N ASP A 130 -1.62 -27.57 1.56
CA ASP A 130 -0.16 -27.54 1.47
C ASP A 130 0.33 -26.35 0.64
N ASP A 131 -0.34 -26.04 -0.47
CA ASP A 131 0.00 -24.86 -1.30
C ASP A 131 -0.24 -23.58 -0.50
N ILE A 132 -1.40 -23.44 0.15
CA ILE A 132 -1.72 -22.29 1.00
C ILE A 132 -0.67 -22.12 2.10
N ARG A 133 -0.26 -23.21 2.76
CA ARG A 133 0.75 -23.18 3.80
C ARG A 133 2.11 -22.68 3.29
N VAL A 134 2.56 -23.18 2.13
CA VAL A 134 3.83 -22.76 1.51
C VAL A 134 3.80 -21.30 1.11
N LEU A 135 2.77 -20.88 0.38
CA LEU A 135 2.63 -19.50 -0.10
C LEU A 135 2.47 -18.49 1.06
N THR A 136 1.80 -18.90 2.14
CA THR A 136 1.72 -18.08 3.37
C THR A 136 3.10 -17.96 4.04
N ALA A 137 3.90 -19.02 4.04
CA ALA A 137 5.26 -18.98 4.59
C ALA A 137 6.17 -18.06 3.76
N GLU A 138 6.02 -18.04 2.44
CA GLU A 138 6.71 -17.09 1.56
C GLU A 138 6.33 -15.65 1.88
N ALA A 139 5.03 -15.36 2.03
CA ALA A 139 4.56 -14.02 2.40
C ALA A 139 5.11 -13.58 3.77
N ARG A 140 5.22 -14.49 4.75
CA ARG A 140 5.86 -14.21 6.05
C ARG A 140 7.35 -13.91 5.92
N CYS A 141 8.05 -14.64 5.05
CA CYS A 141 9.47 -14.40 4.76
C CYS A 141 9.66 -12.99 4.14
N LEU A 142 8.87 -12.65 3.13
CA LEU A 142 8.91 -11.35 2.47
C LEU A 142 8.56 -10.21 3.43
N ARG A 143 7.57 -10.41 4.31
CA ARG A 143 7.24 -9.45 5.38
C ARG A 143 8.45 -9.19 6.28
N GLY A 144 9.16 -10.24 6.70
CA GLY A 144 10.39 -10.12 7.47
C GLY A 144 11.48 -9.35 6.71
N PHE A 145 11.63 -9.61 5.43
CA PHE A 145 12.58 -8.92 4.55
C PHE A 145 12.28 -7.41 4.44
N TYR A 146 11.02 -7.00 4.25
CA TYR A 146 10.65 -5.60 4.19
C TYR A 146 10.85 -4.87 5.53
N HIS A 147 10.56 -5.53 6.65
CA HIS A 147 10.89 -4.98 7.98
C HIS A 147 12.40 -4.83 8.18
N LEU A 148 13.20 -5.78 7.69
CA LEU A 148 14.66 -5.69 7.74
C LEU A 148 15.17 -4.47 6.97
N ILE A 149 14.69 -4.24 5.74
CA ILE A 149 15.03 -3.06 4.95
C ILE A 149 14.68 -1.79 5.72
N LEU A 150 13.44 -1.68 6.19
CA LEU A 150 12.98 -0.50 6.93
C LEU A 150 13.83 -0.25 8.18
N THR A 151 14.12 -1.28 8.96
CA THR A 151 14.93 -1.15 10.18
C THR A 151 16.38 -0.77 9.86
N THR A 152 16.93 -1.30 8.77
CA THR A 152 18.31 -1.01 8.36
C THR A 152 18.49 0.45 7.98
N TYR A 153 17.53 1.03 7.24
CA TYR A 153 17.66 2.39 6.71
C TYR A 153 17.02 3.47 7.58
N PHE A 154 15.98 3.13 8.35
CA PHE A 154 15.23 4.13 9.15
C PHE A 154 15.34 3.91 10.67
N GLY A 155 16.05 2.87 11.12
CA GLY A 155 16.19 2.55 12.54
C GLY A 155 14.90 1.98 13.14
N PRO A 156 14.52 2.38 14.36
CA PRO A 156 13.28 1.89 14.98
C PRO A 156 12.04 2.29 14.18
N ILE A 157 11.26 1.31 13.76
CA ILE A 157 10.07 1.45 12.92
C ILE A 157 8.84 0.89 13.62
N THR A 158 7.66 1.28 13.14
CA THR A 158 6.40 0.65 13.57
C THR A 158 6.29 -0.75 12.98
N LEU A 159 6.06 -1.74 13.85
CA LEU A 159 5.85 -3.12 13.45
C LEU A 159 4.40 -3.33 13.00
N CYS A 160 4.19 -3.44 11.70
CA CYS A 160 2.89 -3.68 11.10
C CYS A 160 2.69 -5.17 10.83
N MET A 161 1.81 -5.84 11.61
CA MET A 161 1.58 -7.29 11.52
C MET A 161 0.17 -7.65 11.05
N ASN A 162 -0.74 -6.68 10.97
CA ASN A 162 -2.13 -6.88 10.62
C ASN A 162 -2.49 -6.19 9.31
N GLU A 163 -3.54 -6.69 8.66
CA GLU A 163 -4.16 -6.05 7.51
C GLU A 163 -4.67 -4.64 7.89
N ALA A 164 -4.46 -3.65 7.02
CA ALA A 164 -4.96 -2.30 7.24
C ALA A 164 -6.51 -2.31 7.23
N GLY A 165 -7.12 -1.73 8.24
CA GLY A 165 -8.58 -1.68 8.41
C GLY A 165 -9.15 -2.67 9.43
N ASN A 166 -8.40 -3.67 9.89
CA ASN A 166 -8.86 -4.62 10.91
C ASN A 166 -8.61 -4.18 12.36
N ASN A 167 -8.27 -2.93 12.59
CA ASN A 167 -8.08 -2.33 13.91
C ASN A 167 -9.14 -1.25 14.20
N ILE A 168 -10.42 -1.60 14.01
CA ILE A 168 -11.52 -0.78 14.54
C ILE A 168 -12.31 -1.63 15.54
#